data_cb62249a058256e01ca692d290b7d50b
#
_entry.id   cb62249a058256e01ca692d290b7d50b
#
_cell.length_a   1.000
_cell.length_b   1.000
_cell.length_c   1.000
_cell.angle_alpha   90.00
_cell.angle_beta   90.00
_cell.angle_gamma   90.00
#
_symmetry.space_group_name_H-M   'P 1'
#
loop_
_entity.id
_entity.type
_entity.pdbx_description
1 polymer ?
#
loop_
_entity_poly.entity_id
_entity_poly.type
_entity_poly.pdbx_seq_one_letter_code
_entity_poly.pdbx_strand_id
1 'polypeptide(L)'
;MIKLENWTEITKGLYRYVCSAGCCYEIHIMYHAKDTDILTANASLYIVGDWTTANNHCSYFERELLLNGPLMECLEKAVEDEKNNLYPV
;
A
#
# COMPACT_ATOMS: atom_id res chain seq x y z
N MET A 1 -6.89 -10.95 5.43
CA MET A 1 -7.00 -9.77 4.55
C MET A 1 -6.45 -8.54 5.27
N ILE A 2 -5.63 -7.76 4.59
CA ILE A 2 -5.14 -6.50 5.13
C ILE A 2 -6.27 -5.47 5.03
N LYS A 3 -6.60 -4.84 6.14
CA LYS A 3 -7.63 -3.79 6.17
C LYS A 3 -6.97 -2.44 6.24
N LEU A 4 -7.66 -1.40 5.79
CA LEU A 4 -7.14 -0.03 5.83
C LEU A 4 -6.70 0.36 7.25
N GLU A 5 -7.36 -0.11 8.27
CA GLU A 5 -7.02 0.17 9.67
C GLU A 5 -5.64 -0.36 10.07
N ASN A 6 -5.08 -1.29 9.30
CA ASN A 6 -3.73 -1.82 9.53
C ASN A 6 -2.65 -0.93 8.90
N TRP A 7 -3.08 0.09 8.17
CA TRP A 7 -2.19 1.03 7.51
C TRP A 7 -2.06 2.30 8.34
N THR A 8 -0.91 2.95 8.26
CA THR A 8 -0.68 4.21 8.96
C THR A 8 -0.96 5.37 8.02
N GLU A 9 -1.85 6.27 8.41
CA GLU A 9 -2.10 7.48 7.64
C GLU A 9 -0.97 8.47 7.90
N ILE A 10 -0.19 8.77 6.87
CA ILE A 10 0.95 9.67 6.97
C ILE A 10 0.49 11.13 6.86
N THR A 11 -0.31 11.40 5.84
CA THR A 11 -1.02 12.66 5.65
C THR A 11 -2.39 12.31 5.11
N LYS A 12 -3.28 13.29 5.02
CA LYS A 12 -4.63 13.05 4.53
C LYS A 12 -4.58 12.40 3.14
N GLY A 13 -5.14 11.21 3.03
CA GLY A 13 -5.21 10.47 1.78
C GLY A 13 -3.98 9.67 1.41
N LEU A 14 -2.94 9.68 2.26
CA LEU A 14 -1.73 8.90 2.03
C LEU A 14 -1.56 7.89 3.15
N TYR A 15 -1.58 6.62 2.81
CA TYR A 15 -1.44 5.52 3.77
C TYR A 15 -0.19 4.70 3.45
N ARG A 16 0.45 4.20 4.50
CA ARG A 16 1.67 3.40 4.38
C ARG A 16 1.55 2.12 5.20
N TYR A 17 2.07 1.03 4.64
CA TYR A 17 2.13 -0.25 5.32
C TYR A 17 3.49 -0.90 5.06
N VAL A 18 4.19 -1.27 6.14
CA VAL A 18 5.46 -1.98 6.05
C VAL A 18 5.18 -3.43 6.46
N CYS A 19 5.37 -4.35 5.54
CA CYS A 19 5.11 -5.75 5.81
C CYS A 19 6.28 -6.40 6.57
N SER A 20 6.04 -7.59 7.12
CA SER A 20 7.05 -8.30 7.90
C SER A 20 8.30 -8.69 7.11
N ALA A 21 8.15 -8.75 5.77
CA ALA A 21 9.29 -9.06 4.89
C ALA A 21 10.11 -7.81 4.55
N GLY A 22 9.71 -6.64 5.04
CA GLY A 22 10.42 -5.40 4.80
C GLY A 22 9.93 -4.61 3.59
N CYS A 23 8.96 -5.12 2.84
CA CYS A 23 8.35 -4.37 1.73
C CYS A 23 7.54 -3.20 2.28
N CYS A 24 7.65 -2.05 1.64
CA CYS A 24 6.89 -0.86 2.02
C CYS A 24 5.89 -0.52 0.92
N TYR A 25 4.63 -0.42 1.30
CA TYR A 25 3.55 -0.08 0.37
C TYR A 25 2.95 1.26 0.72
N GLU A 26 2.52 2.00 -0.29
CA GLU A 26 1.77 3.24 -0.11
C GLU A 26 0.50 3.21 -0.94
N ILE A 27 -0.57 3.75 -0.36
CA ILE A 27 -1.82 3.96 -1.06
C ILE A 27 -2.12 5.44 -1.04
N HIS A 28 -2.37 6.00 -2.22
CA HIS A 28 -2.77 7.39 -2.39
C HIS A 28 -4.24 7.43 -2.79
N ILE A 29 -5.07 8.03 -1.96
CA ILE A 29 -6.48 8.24 -2.31
C ILE A 29 -6.54 9.40 -3.30
N MET A 30 -7.00 9.11 -4.52
CA MET A 30 -7.06 10.09 -5.58
C MET A 30 -8.40 10.84 -5.55
N TYR A 31 -9.48 10.13 -5.28
CA TYR A 31 -10.81 10.71 -5.25
C TYR A 31 -11.75 9.83 -4.43
N HIS A 32 -12.54 10.47 -3.59
CA HIS A 32 -13.57 9.79 -2.80
C HIS A 32 -14.87 10.56 -2.94
N ALA A 33 -15.85 9.93 -3.57
CA ALA A 33 -17.16 10.55 -3.76
C ALA A 33 -17.85 10.75 -2.39
N LYS A 34 -18.46 11.92 -2.22
CA LYS A 34 -19.16 12.26 -0.99
C LYS A 34 -20.25 11.24 -0.66
N ASP A 35 -20.35 10.88 0.61
CA ASP A 35 -21.36 9.96 1.12
C ASP A 35 -21.27 8.53 0.58
N THR A 36 -20.08 8.13 0.11
CA THR A 36 -19.84 6.75 -0.29
C THR A 36 -18.84 6.08 0.63
N ASP A 37 -18.84 4.74 0.62
CA ASP A 37 -17.88 3.97 1.40
C ASP A 37 -16.46 4.28 0.93
N ILE A 38 -15.54 4.50 1.86
CA ILE A 38 -14.13 4.77 1.55
C ILE A 38 -13.51 3.65 0.69
N LEU A 39 -13.97 2.42 0.85
CA LEU A 39 -13.45 1.30 0.08
C LEU A 39 -13.73 1.42 -1.42
N THR A 40 -14.66 2.27 -1.82
CA THR A 40 -14.97 2.55 -3.21
C THR A 40 -14.19 3.74 -3.77
N ALA A 41 -13.40 4.42 -2.91
CA ALA A 41 -12.60 5.56 -3.35
C ALA A 41 -11.61 5.15 -4.43
N ASN A 42 -11.36 6.04 -5.38
CA ASN A 42 -10.34 5.79 -6.40
C ASN A 42 -8.97 6.03 -5.78
N ALA A 43 -8.09 5.04 -5.90
CA ALA A 43 -6.79 5.06 -5.24
C ALA A 43 -5.71 4.46 -6.12
N SER A 44 -4.47 4.72 -5.76
CA SER A 44 -3.30 4.13 -6.42
C SER A 44 -2.44 3.45 -5.38
N LEU A 45 -2.05 2.21 -5.67
CA LEU A 45 -1.17 1.43 -4.81
C LEU A 45 0.23 1.41 -5.39
N TYR A 46 1.21 1.73 -4.55
CA TYR A 46 2.62 1.69 -4.94
C TYR A 46 3.40 0.78 -4.01
N ILE A 47 4.42 0.12 -4.54
CA ILE A 47 5.50 -0.42 -3.73
C ILE A 47 6.62 0.62 -3.77
N VAL A 48 7.17 0.97 -2.60
CA VAL A 48 8.12 2.09 -2.47
C VAL A 48 9.52 1.57 -2.21
N GLY A 49 9.77 0.31 -2.54
CA GLY A 49 11.04 -0.33 -2.32
C GLY A 49 11.04 -1.16 -1.05
N ASP A 50 12.16 -1.81 -0.80
CA ASP A 50 12.31 -2.66 0.36
C ASP A 50 12.78 -1.83 1.56
N TRP A 51 12.22 -2.15 2.71
CA TRP A 51 12.67 -1.59 3.96
C TRP A 51 13.97 -2.28 4.35
N THR A 52 15.08 -1.58 4.32
CA THR A 52 16.35 -2.20 4.64
C THR A 52 16.54 -2.31 6.14
N THR A 53 16.79 -3.53 6.63
CA THR A 53 17.01 -3.75 8.04
C THR A 53 18.29 -3.07 8.54
N ALA A 54 19.30 -2.98 7.68
CA ALA A 54 20.57 -2.35 8.03
C ALA A 54 20.42 -0.86 8.30
N ASN A 55 19.61 -0.16 7.51
CA ASN A 55 19.42 1.27 7.62
C ASN A 55 18.08 1.67 8.20
N ASN A 56 17.20 0.69 8.35
CA ASN A 56 15.86 0.87 8.91
C ASN A 56 15.07 1.99 8.21
N HIS A 57 15.14 2.02 6.88
CA HIS A 57 14.38 2.99 6.10
C HIS A 57 14.05 2.43 4.72
N CYS A 58 12.98 2.95 4.14
CA CYS A 58 12.58 2.63 2.77
C CYS A 58 13.43 3.39 1.77
N SER A 59 13.70 2.73 0.65
CA SER A 59 14.28 3.42 -0.50
C SER A 59 13.17 4.17 -1.22
N TYR A 60 13.23 5.51 -1.19
CA TYR A 60 12.18 6.33 -1.81
C TYR A 60 12.37 6.54 -3.31
N PHE A 61 13.46 6.02 -3.86
CA PHE A 61 13.78 6.27 -5.26
C PHE A 61 13.14 5.25 -6.21
N GLU A 62 12.64 4.15 -5.67
CA GLU A 62 12.05 3.09 -6.47
C GLU A 62 10.57 2.92 -6.12
N ARG A 63 9.77 3.81 -6.67
CA ARG A 63 8.32 3.72 -6.53
C ARG A 63 7.74 3.08 -7.77
N GLU A 64 7.05 1.98 -7.59
CA GLU A 64 6.40 1.27 -8.69
C GLU A 64 4.89 1.21 -8.46
N LEU A 65 4.13 1.61 -9.46
CA LEU A 65 2.68 1.53 -9.41
C LEU A 65 2.26 0.07 -9.58
N LEU A 66 1.52 -0.46 -8.61
CA LEU A 66 1.02 -1.84 -8.67
C LEU A 66 -0.42 -1.91 -9.16
N LEU A 67 -1.24 -0.95 -8.77
CA LEU A 67 -2.65 -0.94 -9.14
C LEU A 67 -3.23 0.46 -9.02
N ASN A 68 -4.10 0.81 -9.95
CA ASN A 68 -4.90 2.04 -9.89
C ASN A 68 -6.36 1.62 -10.01
N GLY A 69 -7.15 1.86 -8.97
CA GLY A 69 -8.55 1.44 -8.94
C GLY A 69 -9.18 1.67 -7.58
N PRO A 70 -10.30 0.98 -7.28
CA PRO A 70 -10.96 1.15 -5.99
C PRO A 70 -10.03 0.75 -4.84
N LEU A 71 -10.14 1.47 -3.71
CA LEU A 71 -9.31 1.21 -2.54
C LEU A 71 -9.37 -0.27 -2.13
N MET A 72 -10.55 -0.88 -2.19
CA MET A 72 -10.71 -2.28 -1.84
C MET A 72 -9.78 -3.18 -2.67
N GLU A 73 -9.71 -2.93 -3.97
CA GLU A 73 -8.83 -3.72 -4.85
C GLU A 73 -7.36 -3.43 -4.59
N CYS A 74 -7.03 -2.19 -4.23
CA CYS A 74 -5.66 -1.84 -3.84
C CYS A 74 -5.23 -2.62 -2.60
N LEU A 75 -6.10 -2.72 -1.60
CA LEU A 75 -5.82 -3.48 -0.39
C LEU A 75 -5.63 -4.97 -0.68
N GLU A 76 -6.47 -5.54 -1.55
CA GLU A 76 -6.35 -6.93 -1.97
C GLU A 76 -5.05 -7.18 -2.73
N LYS A 77 -4.69 -6.25 -3.60
CA LYS A 77 -3.45 -6.35 -4.37
C LYS A 77 -2.23 -6.31 -3.47
N ALA A 78 -2.25 -5.48 -2.44
CA ALA A 78 -1.15 -5.41 -1.48
C ALA A 78 -0.98 -6.73 -0.73
N VAL A 79 -2.09 -7.37 -0.34
CA VAL A 79 -2.05 -8.69 0.31
C VAL A 79 -1.43 -9.73 -0.62
N GLU A 80 -1.85 -9.73 -1.87
CA GLU A 80 -1.33 -10.67 -2.87
C GLU A 80 0.17 -10.47 -3.09
N ASP A 81 0.59 -9.21 -3.24
CA ASP A 81 1.99 -8.89 -3.46
C ASP A 81 2.85 -9.26 -2.25
N GLU A 82 2.35 -9.01 -1.04
CA GLU A 82 3.04 -9.40 0.18
C GLU A 82 3.25 -10.91 0.24
N LYS A 83 2.23 -11.68 -0.09
CA LYS A 83 2.34 -13.14 -0.12
C LYS A 83 3.42 -13.61 -1.08
N ASN A 84 3.48 -13.00 -2.26
CA ASN A 84 4.46 -13.37 -3.27
C ASN A 84 5.87 -13.04 -2.83
N ASN A 85 6.05 -12.01 -2.00
CA ASN A 85 7.35 -11.63 -1.47
C ASN A 85 7.76 -12.47 -0.27
N LEU A 86 6.79 -12.85 0.58
CA LEU A 86 7.07 -13.68 1.75
C LEU A 86 7.38 -15.12 1.40
N TYR A 87 6.77 -15.63 0.32
CA TYR A 87 6.92 -17.02 -0.10
C TYR A 87 7.37 -17.09 -1.56
N PRO A 88 8.61 -16.63 -1.83
CA PRO A 88 9.13 -16.71 -3.18
C PRO A 88 9.24 -18.17 -3.60
N VAL A 89 8.84 -18.45 -4.81
CA VAL A 89 8.91 -19.81 -5.36
C VAL A 89 10.30 -20.08 -5.88
#